data_9521ff0ac0b618b23959ce4e024ee6d6
#
_entry.id   9521ff0ac0b618b23959ce4e024ee6d6
#
_cell.length_a   1.000
_cell.length_b   1.000
_cell.length_c   1.000
_cell.angle_alpha   90.00
_cell.angle_beta   90.00
_cell.angle_gamma   90.00
#
_symmetry.space_group_name_H-M   'P 1'
#
loop_
_entity.id
_entity.type
_entity.pdbx_description
1 polymer ?
#
loop_
_entity_poly.entity_id
_entity_poly.type
_entity_poly.pdbx_seq_one_letter_code
_entity_poly.pdbx_strand_id
1 'polypeptide(L)'
;MDVLSLIGLLLAFVAIVGGNFLEGGHISALLNGPAALIVLGGTLGAVLLQTPIAVFMRAMSIGRWIFFPPRIDLARGILMVTTWSNTARKEGLLGLEPVAETEPDPYARKGLQLLVDGAEPEVIRSILEVDLYTQEGRDLRAAKVYESMGGYSPTI
;
A
#
# COMPACT_ATOMS: atom_id res chain seq x y z
N MET A 1 13.62 4.38 1.92
CA MET A 1 13.25 5.39 0.91
C MET A 1 13.66 4.84 -0.43
N ASP A 2 12.77 4.93 -1.40
CA ASP A 2 13.11 4.59 -2.77
C ASP A 2 13.96 5.74 -3.34
N VAL A 3 15.20 5.44 -3.72
CA VAL A 3 16.17 6.44 -4.24
C VAL A 3 15.62 7.12 -5.49
N LEU A 4 14.87 6.36 -6.30
CA LEU A 4 14.28 6.87 -7.54
C LEU A 4 13.22 7.95 -7.26
N SER A 5 12.38 7.74 -6.26
CA SER A 5 11.36 8.72 -5.83
C SER A 5 12.00 10.02 -5.33
N LEU A 6 13.11 9.93 -4.60
CA LEU A 6 13.84 11.10 -4.11
C LEU A 6 14.47 11.90 -5.27
N ILE A 7 15.09 11.19 -6.22
CA ILE A 7 15.67 11.80 -7.42
C ILE A 7 14.58 12.48 -8.26
N GLY A 8 13.44 11.81 -8.48
CA GLY A 8 12.32 12.36 -9.22
C GLY A 8 11.76 13.65 -8.59
N LEU A 9 11.58 13.65 -7.26
CA LEU A 9 11.12 14.83 -6.51
C LEU A 9 12.11 16.00 -6.64
N LEU A 10 13.40 15.73 -6.49
CA LEU A 10 14.45 16.74 -6.58
C LEU A 10 14.54 17.30 -8.01
N LEU A 11 14.44 16.45 -9.02
CA LEU A 11 14.48 16.85 -10.42
C LEU A 11 13.28 17.72 -10.78
N ALA A 12 12.07 17.37 -10.33
CA ALA A 12 10.86 18.16 -10.50
C ALA A 12 11.01 19.55 -9.83
N PHE A 13 11.52 19.60 -8.62
CA PHE A 13 11.74 20.84 -7.91
C PHE A 13 12.75 21.75 -8.62
N VAL A 14 13.89 21.20 -9.05
CA VAL A 14 14.93 21.93 -9.80
C VAL A 14 14.40 22.44 -11.13
N ALA A 15 13.60 21.62 -11.85
CA ALA A 15 13.03 22.02 -13.14
C ALA A 15 12.05 23.19 -12.98
N ILE A 16 11.17 23.15 -11.97
CA ILE A 16 10.17 24.22 -11.75
C ILE A 16 10.86 25.51 -11.29
N VAL A 17 11.70 25.43 -10.27
CA VAL A 17 12.37 26.63 -9.71
C VAL A 17 13.39 27.19 -10.69
N GLY A 18 14.18 26.31 -11.33
CA GLY A 18 15.19 26.69 -12.32
C GLY A 18 14.57 27.29 -13.58
N GLY A 19 13.48 26.69 -14.09
CA GLY A 19 12.73 27.22 -15.23
C GLY A 19 12.20 28.62 -14.96
N ASN A 20 11.54 28.82 -13.80
CA ASN A 20 11.04 30.13 -13.41
C ASN A 20 12.16 31.19 -13.28
N PHE A 21 13.33 30.79 -12.76
CA PHE A 21 14.47 31.69 -12.61
C PHE A 21 15.07 32.08 -13.98
N LEU A 22 15.14 31.13 -14.92
CA LEU A 22 15.61 31.38 -16.28
C LEU A 22 14.71 32.34 -17.07
N GLU A 23 13.41 32.31 -16.79
CA GLU A 23 12.43 33.25 -17.37
C GLU A 23 12.43 34.63 -16.70
N GLY A 24 13.32 34.87 -15.71
CA GLY A 24 13.37 36.12 -14.94
C GLY A 24 12.24 36.28 -13.92
N GLY A 25 11.54 35.19 -13.61
CA GLY A 25 10.46 35.17 -12.62
C GLY A 25 10.99 35.22 -11.19
N HIS A 26 10.19 35.80 -10.30
CA HIS A 26 10.47 35.77 -8.86
C HIS A 26 9.85 34.52 -8.22
N ILE A 27 10.52 33.94 -7.23
CA ILE A 27 10.01 32.78 -6.48
C ILE A 27 8.61 33.07 -5.89
N SER A 28 8.33 34.33 -5.54
CA SER A 28 6.99 34.75 -5.07
C SER A 28 5.89 34.57 -6.10
N ALA A 29 6.20 34.52 -7.39
CA ALA A 29 5.21 34.24 -8.45
C ALA A 29 4.75 32.76 -8.46
N LEU A 30 5.62 31.85 -8.02
CA LEU A 30 5.28 30.43 -7.85
C LEU A 30 4.40 30.18 -6.61
N LEU A 31 4.45 31.08 -5.62
CA LEU A 31 3.69 30.98 -4.38
C LEU A 31 2.37 31.76 -4.47
N ASN A 32 1.49 31.38 -5.39
CA ASN A 32 0.17 31.98 -5.50
C ASN A 32 -0.81 31.21 -4.60
N GLY A 33 -1.11 31.73 -3.42
CA GLY A 33 -2.01 31.11 -2.43
C GLY A 33 -3.40 30.80 -2.96
N PRO A 34 -4.11 31.75 -3.61
CA PRO A 34 -5.40 31.49 -4.28
C PRO A 34 -5.34 30.36 -5.31
N ALA A 35 -4.33 30.34 -6.18
CA ALA A 35 -4.18 29.30 -7.17
C ALA A 35 -3.93 27.92 -6.53
N ALA A 36 -3.05 27.86 -5.52
CA ALA A 36 -2.80 26.63 -4.77
C ALA A 36 -4.07 26.09 -4.10
N LEU A 37 -4.88 26.97 -3.51
CA LEU A 37 -6.14 26.58 -2.87
C LEU A 37 -7.15 26.04 -3.89
N ILE A 38 -7.24 26.65 -5.07
CA ILE A 38 -8.14 26.17 -6.14
C ILE A 38 -7.66 24.79 -6.63
N VAL A 39 -6.39 24.63 -6.96
CA VAL A 39 -5.86 23.36 -7.49
C VAL A 39 -5.93 22.24 -6.45
N LEU A 40 -5.44 22.46 -5.23
CA LEU A 40 -5.46 21.44 -4.19
C LEU A 40 -6.88 21.15 -3.70
N GLY A 41 -7.67 22.18 -3.47
CA GLY A 41 -9.05 22.03 -3.03
C GLY A 41 -9.94 21.40 -4.09
N GLY A 42 -9.82 21.82 -5.35
CA GLY A 42 -10.54 21.26 -6.48
C GLY A 42 -10.18 19.79 -6.73
N THR A 43 -8.87 19.48 -6.73
CA THR A 43 -8.38 18.09 -6.89
C THR A 43 -8.88 17.19 -5.76
N LEU A 44 -8.75 17.61 -4.51
CA LEU A 44 -9.26 16.83 -3.37
C LEU A 44 -10.78 16.68 -3.42
N GLY A 45 -11.50 17.76 -3.74
CA GLY A 45 -12.96 17.73 -3.88
C GLY A 45 -13.42 16.76 -4.96
N ALA A 46 -12.81 16.81 -6.14
CA ALA A 46 -13.10 15.90 -7.26
C ALA A 46 -12.85 14.43 -6.89
N VAL A 47 -11.74 14.15 -6.23
CA VAL A 47 -11.40 12.79 -5.78
C VAL A 47 -12.35 12.28 -4.71
N LEU A 48 -12.71 13.11 -3.72
CA LEU A 48 -13.63 12.73 -2.65
C LEU A 48 -15.06 12.46 -3.17
N LEU A 49 -15.50 13.17 -4.21
CA LEU A 49 -16.78 12.92 -4.86
C LEU A 49 -16.83 11.58 -5.59
N GLN A 50 -15.71 11.11 -6.12
CA GLN A 50 -15.65 9.91 -6.96
C GLN A 50 -15.17 8.67 -6.20
N THR A 51 -14.60 8.84 -5.01
CA THR A 51 -13.93 7.75 -4.28
C THR A 51 -14.65 7.46 -2.97
N PRO A 52 -15.06 6.20 -2.72
CA PRO A 52 -15.57 5.79 -1.41
C PRO A 52 -14.55 6.08 -0.31
N ILE A 53 -15.02 6.56 0.84
CA ILE A 53 -14.17 6.97 1.96
C ILE A 53 -13.19 5.87 2.41
N ALA A 54 -13.61 4.61 2.38
CA ALA A 54 -12.75 3.47 2.72
C ALA A 54 -11.55 3.33 1.79
N VAL A 55 -11.74 3.55 0.47
CA VAL A 55 -10.68 3.50 -0.54
C VAL A 55 -9.74 4.69 -0.38
N PHE A 56 -10.29 5.89 -0.11
CA PHE A 56 -9.50 7.09 0.14
C PHE A 56 -8.62 6.94 1.39
N MET A 57 -9.16 6.42 2.50
CA MET A 57 -8.39 6.16 3.72
C MET A 57 -7.30 5.12 3.48
N ARG A 58 -7.58 4.08 2.69
CA ARG A 58 -6.57 3.10 2.30
C ARG A 58 -5.47 3.75 1.44
N ALA A 59 -5.83 4.62 0.51
CA ALA A 59 -4.87 5.37 -0.30
C ALA A 59 -3.92 6.19 0.60
N MET A 60 -4.45 6.94 1.57
CA MET A 60 -3.61 7.69 2.53
C MET A 60 -2.64 6.77 3.29
N SER A 61 -3.09 5.59 3.68
CA SER A 61 -2.24 4.59 4.33
C SER A 61 -1.12 4.08 3.44
N ILE A 62 -1.42 3.77 2.15
CA ILE A 62 -0.41 3.24 1.20
C ILE A 62 0.54 4.35 0.72
N GLY A 63 0.10 5.59 0.68
CA GLY A 63 0.94 6.72 0.29
C GLY A 63 2.22 6.82 1.11
N ARG A 64 2.18 6.38 2.36
CA ARG A 64 3.36 6.29 3.22
C ARG A 64 4.41 5.31 2.70
N TRP A 65 4.02 4.30 1.91
CA TRP A 65 4.96 3.31 1.35
C TRP A 65 5.92 3.92 0.30
N ILE A 66 5.58 5.07 -0.27
CA ILE A 66 6.47 5.81 -1.17
C ILE A 66 7.78 6.16 -0.44
N PHE A 67 7.67 6.56 0.83
CA PHE A 67 8.82 6.94 1.65
C PHE A 67 9.34 5.80 2.52
N PHE A 68 8.46 4.92 2.99
CA PHE A 68 8.74 3.81 3.90
C PHE A 68 8.12 2.51 3.36
N PRO A 69 8.70 1.90 2.32
CA PRO A 69 8.18 0.65 1.77
C PRO A 69 8.24 -0.46 2.82
N PRO A 70 7.20 -1.31 2.91
CA PRO A 70 7.22 -2.46 3.79
C PRO A 70 8.34 -3.42 3.35
N ARG A 71 9.13 -3.89 4.32
CA ARG A 71 10.17 -4.89 4.05
C ARG A 71 9.55 -6.27 4.12
N ILE A 72 9.58 -6.99 3.02
CA ILE A 72 9.15 -8.40 2.96
C ILE A 72 10.41 -9.26 3.17
N ASP A 73 10.46 -9.96 4.29
CA ASP A 73 11.53 -10.90 4.60
C ASP A 73 11.09 -12.32 4.24
N LEU A 74 11.37 -12.71 3.01
CA LEU A 74 11.04 -14.06 2.51
C LEU A 74 11.78 -15.16 3.26
N ALA A 75 13.03 -14.93 3.69
CA ALA A 75 13.79 -15.91 4.43
C ALA A 75 13.14 -16.23 5.79
N ARG A 76 12.66 -15.19 6.47
CA ARG A 76 11.91 -15.35 7.71
C ARG A 76 10.61 -16.11 7.48
N GLY A 77 9.88 -15.81 6.41
CA GLY A 77 8.65 -16.53 6.04
C GLY A 77 8.89 -18.03 5.84
N ILE A 78 9.96 -18.40 5.11
CA ILE A 78 10.33 -19.80 4.89
C ILE A 78 10.67 -20.51 6.23
N LEU A 79 11.43 -19.85 7.11
CA LEU A 79 11.75 -20.40 8.43
C LEU A 79 10.50 -20.63 9.28
N MET A 80 9.56 -19.69 9.26
CA MET A 80 8.29 -19.82 9.98
C MET A 80 7.49 -21.04 9.48
N VAL A 81 7.26 -21.14 8.19
CA VAL A 81 6.55 -22.29 7.58
C VAL A 81 7.24 -23.63 7.89
N THR A 82 8.58 -23.65 7.83
CA THR A 82 9.36 -24.86 8.18
C THR A 82 9.15 -25.23 9.65
N THR A 83 9.12 -24.25 10.55
CA THR A 83 8.86 -24.49 11.98
C THR A 83 7.47 -25.05 12.21
N TRP A 84 6.45 -24.46 11.57
CA TRP A 84 5.05 -24.94 11.65
C TRP A 84 4.92 -26.37 11.12
N SER A 85 5.57 -26.67 9.99
CA SER A 85 5.61 -28.04 9.43
C SER A 85 6.22 -29.06 10.41
N ASN A 86 7.29 -28.68 11.10
CA ASN A 86 7.92 -29.55 12.10
C ASN A 86 7.04 -29.75 13.32
N THR A 87 6.34 -28.71 13.79
CA THR A 87 5.37 -28.81 14.90
C THR A 87 4.22 -29.73 14.50
N ALA A 88 3.63 -29.52 13.32
CA ALA A 88 2.55 -30.36 12.82
C ALA A 88 2.93 -31.84 12.70
N ARG A 89 4.18 -32.14 12.31
CA ARG A 89 4.69 -33.52 12.24
C ARG A 89 4.88 -34.18 13.60
N LYS A 90 5.23 -33.42 14.62
CA LYS A 90 5.51 -33.95 15.96
C LYS A 90 4.25 -34.03 16.84
N GLU A 91 3.40 -33.03 16.77
CA GLU A 91 2.28 -32.81 17.68
C GLU A 91 0.91 -32.92 16.99
N GLY A 92 0.93 -33.17 15.66
CA GLY A 92 -0.30 -33.15 14.85
C GLY A 92 -0.73 -31.71 14.53
N LEU A 93 -1.84 -31.58 13.77
CA LEU A 93 -2.37 -30.28 13.37
C LEU A 93 -2.84 -29.44 14.56
N LEU A 94 -3.35 -30.08 15.61
CA LEU A 94 -3.77 -29.41 16.84
C LEU A 94 -2.61 -28.73 17.58
N GLY A 95 -1.38 -29.19 17.37
CA GLY A 95 -0.18 -28.53 17.92
C GLY A 95 0.10 -27.16 17.33
N LEU A 96 -0.60 -26.79 16.22
CA LEU A 96 -0.52 -25.46 15.62
C LEU A 96 -1.51 -24.45 16.22
N GLU A 97 -2.47 -24.88 17.04
CA GLU A 97 -3.48 -23.99 17.62
C GLU A 97 -2.88 -22.81 18.41
N PRO A 98 -1.91 -23.03 19.34
CA PRO A 98 -1.28 -21.91 20.03
C PRO A 98 -0.49 -20.97 19.11
N VAL A 99 0.04 -21.53 18.02
CA VAL A 99 0.77 -20.73 17.01
C VAL A 99 -0.21 -19.87 16.23
N ALA A 100 -1.36 -20.42 15.84
CA ALA A 100 -2.40 -19.69 15.13
C ALA A 100 -2.96 -18.53 15.97
N GLU A 101 -3.14 -18.71 17.27
CA GLU A 101 -3.61 -17.67 18.18
C GLU A 101 -2.64 -16.49 18.33
N THR A 102 -1.34 -16.79 18.32
CA THR A 102 -0.28 -15.79 18.54
C THR A 102 0.29 -15.18 17.25
N GLU A 103 -0.06 -15.72 16.09
CA GLU A 103 0.46 -15.22 14.80
C GLU A 103 -0.03 -13.79 14.52
N PRO A 104 0.87 -12.82 14.35
CA PRO A 104 0.50 -11.43 14.13
C PRO A 104 -0.02 -11.16 12.71
N ASP A 105 0.43 -11.91 11.71
CA ASP A 105 0.00 -11.76 10.33
C ASP A 105 -1.41 -12.37 10.12
N PRO A 106 -2.41 -11.58 9.77
CA PRO A 106 -3.78 -12.08 9.59
C PRO A 106 -3.92 -13.13 8.49
N TYR A 107 -3.11 -13.04 7.43
CA TYR A 107 -3.12 -13.99 6.33
C TYR A 107 -2.56 -15.34 6.76
N ALA A 108 -1.41 -15.34 7.42
CA ALA A 108 -0.77 -16.52 7.97
C ALA A 108 -1.64 -17.16 9.07
N ARG A 109 -2.22 -16.35 9.96
CA ARG A 109 -3.15 -16.80 11.01
C ARG A 109 -4.34 -17.54 10.42
N LYS A 110 -4.96 -16.99 9.39
CA LYS A 110 -6.11 -17.62 8.71
C LYS A 110 -5.73 -18.97 8.10
N GLY A 111 -4.57 -19.07 7.46
CA GLY A 111 -4.06 -20.33 6.93
C GLY A 111 -3.83 -21.39 8.03
N LEU A 112 -3.24 -20.98 9.16
CA LEU A 112 -3.03 -21.86 10.32
C LEU A 112 -4.35 -22.33 10.93
N GLN A 113 -5.34 -21.44 11.08
CA GLN A 113 -6.67 -21.80 11.60
C GLN A 113 -7.35 -22.84 10.70
N LEU A 114 -7.34 -22.64 9.40
CA LEU A 114 -7.90 -23.62 8.46
C LEU A 114 -7.19 -24.97 8.55
N LEU A 115 -5.87 -24.99 8.78
CA LEU A 115 -5.11 -26.24 9.00
C LEU A 115 -5.53 -26.92 10.30
N VAL A 116 -5.67 -26.18 11.38
CA VAL A 116 -6.12 -26.72 12.69
C VAL A 116 -7.53 -27.26 12.62
N ASP A 117 -8.40 -26.59 11.87
CA ASP A 117 -9.79 -27.03 11.61
C ASP A 117 -9.87 -28.26 10.71
N GLY A 118 -8.73 -28.76 10.20
CA GLY A 118 -8.67 -29.97 9.36
C GLY A 118 -9.16 -29.75 7.93
N ALA A 119 -9.15 -28.51 7.43
CA ALA A 119 -9.54 -28.24 6.05
C ALA A 119 -8.55 -28.91 5.06
N GLU A 120 -9.06 -29.36 3.93
CA GLU A 120 -8.25 -29.96 2.87
C GLU A 120 -7.29 -28.92 2.25
N PRO A 121 -6.06 -29.33 1.87
CA PRO A 121 -5.05 -28.40 1.31
C PRO A 121 -5.56 -27.57 0.13
N GLU A 122 -6.36 -28.15 -0.74
CA GLU A 122 -6.94 -27.46 -1.90
C GLU A 122 -7.94 -26.37 -1.50
N VAL A 123 -8.71 -26.62 -0.44
CA VAL A 123 -9.66 -25.65 0.13
C VAL A 123 -8.90 -24.49 0.77
N ILE A 124 -7.86 -24.80 1.55
CA ILE A 124 -7.01 -23.79 2.18
C ILE A 124 -6.39 -22.88 1.11
N ARG A 125 -5.81 -23.48 0.08
CA ARG A 125 -5.21 -22.77 -1.04
C ARG A 125 -6.22 -21.83 -1.71
N SER A 126 -7.39 -22.35 -2.05
CA SER A 126 -8.46 -21.59 -2.71
C SER A 126 -8.90 -20.38 -1.88
N ILE A 127 -9.11 -20.56 -0.57
CA ILE A 127 -9.51 -19.48 0.33
C ILE A 127 -8.41 -18.41 0.44
N LEU A 128 -7.15 -18.83 0.58
CA LEU A 128 -6.02 -17.91 0.70
C LEU A 128 -5.74 -17.15 -0.60
N GLU A 129 -5.90 -17.80 -1.76
CA GLU A 129 -5.78 -17.13 -3.06
C GLU A 129 -6.86 -16.05 -3.24
N VAL A 130 -8.11 -16.33 -2.88
CA VAL A 130 -9.20 -15.35 -2.94
C VAL A 130 -8.92 -14.15 -2.02
N ASP A 131 -8.41 -14.39 -0.82
CA ASP A 131 -8.02 -13.32 0.11
C ASP A 131 -6.89 -12.45 -0.47
N LEU A 132 -5.88 -13.08 -1.07
CA LEU A 132 -4.76 -12.39 -1.71
C LEU A 132 -5.24 -11.49 -2.84
N TYR A 133 -6.05 -12.02 -3.78
CA TYR A 133 -6.63 -11.24 -4.87
C TYR A 133 -7.53 -10.10 -4.38
N THR A 134 -8.28 -10.33 -3.31
CA THR A 134 -9.13 -9.31 -2.71
C THR A 134 -8.30 -8.17 -2.12
N GLN A 135 -7.20 -8.51 -1.44
CA GLN A 135 -6.29 -7.52 -0.86
C GLN A 135 -5.57 -6.73 -1.95
N GLU A 136 -5.02 -7.42 -2.95
CA GLU A 136 -4.38 -6.78 -4.11
C GLU A 136 -5.36 -5.84 -4.83
N GLY A 137 -6.58 -6.29 -5.09
CA GLY A 137 -7.62 -5.46 -5.70
C GLY A 137 -8.00 -4.23 -4.88
N ARG A 138 -7.95 -4.29 -3.56
CA ARG A 138 -8.14 -3.13 -2.67
C ARG A 138 -6.99 -2.15 -2.78
N ASP A 139 -5.75 -2.65 -2.79
CA ASP A 139 -4.56 -1.83 -2.85
C ASP A 139 -4.40 -1.16 -4.22
N LEU A 140 -4.72 -1.87 -5.31
CA LEU A 140 -4.76 -1.30 -6.66
C LEU A 140 -5.82 -0.20 -6.78
N ARG A 141 -7.02 -0.39 -6.22
CA ARG A 141 -8.04 0.68 -6.20
C ARG A 141 -7.58 1.89 -5.41
N ALA A 142 -6.88 1.67 -4.30
CA ALA A 142 -6.32 2.76 -3.51
C ALA A 142 -5.18 3.50 -4.24
N ALA A 143 -4.34 2.79 -5.00
CA ALA A 143 -3.30 3.38 -5.82
C ALA A 143 -3.88 4.26 -6.96
N LYS A 144 -5.02 3.86 -7.55
CA LYS A 144 -5.72 4.65 -8.57
C LYS A 144 -6.22 6.01 -8.07
N VAL A 145 -6.38 6.20 -6.78
CA VAL A 145 -6.70 7.52 -6.19
C VAL A 145 -5.61 8.53 -6.52
N TYR A 146 -4.34 8.15 -6.40
CA TYR A 146 -3.20 9.02 -6.73
C TYR A 146 -3.11 9.29 -8.23
N GLU A 147 -3.39 8.29 -9.07
CA GLU A 147 -3.47 8.47 -10.51
C GLU A 147 -4.55 9.51 -10.88
N SER A 148 -5.73 9.42 -10.26
CA SER A 148 -6.81 10.38 -10.44
C SER A 148 -6.42 11.78 -9.96
N MET A 149 -5.77 11.90 -8.80
CA MET A 149 -5.26 13.19 -8.30
C MET A 149 -4.27 13.83 -9.28
N GLY A 150 -3.35 13.03 -9.82
CA GLY A 150 -2.40 13.50 -10.83
C GLY A 150 -3.06 13.91 -12.14
N GLY A 151 -4.14 13.23 -12.53
CA GLY A 151 -4.89 13.56 -13.75
C GLY A 151 -5.75 14.81 -13.63
N TYR A 152 -6.31 15.10 -12.44
CA TYR A 152 -7.16 16.30 -12.24
C TYR A 152 -6.34 17.57 -11.99
N SER A 153 -5.21 17.48 -11.33
CA SER A 153 -4.41 18.64 -10.96
C SER A 153 -4.08 19.60 -12.12
N PRO A 154 -3.67 19.13 -13.31
CA PRO A 154 -3.37 20.04 -14.44
C PRO A 154 -4.63 20.54 -15.18
N THR A 155 -5.82 20.02 -14.88
CA THR A 155 -7.08 20.40 -15.58
C THR A 155 -7.92 21.39 -14.78
N ILE A 156 -7.54 21.69 -13.54
CA ILE A 156 -8.17 22.69 -12.65
C ILE A 156 -7.35 23.99 -12.68
#